data_b06d274c0865228eafee2303cbcd2514
#
_entry.id   b06d274c0865228eafee2303cbcd2514
#
_cell.length_a   1.000
_cell.length_b   1.000
_cell.length_c   1.000
_cell.angle_alpha   90.00
_cell.angle_beta   90.00
_cell.angle_gamma   90.00
#
_symmetry.space_group_name_H-M   'P 1'
#
loop_
_entity.id
_entity.type
_entity.pdbx_description
1 polymer ?
#
loop_
_entity_poly.entity_id
_entity_poly.type
_entity_poly.pdbx_seq_one_letter_code
_entity_poly.pdbx_strand_id
1 'polypeptide(L)'
;MCNFCKSHDLLMEFYPRDEKVLGKKRDVLVHKILNSRKKRQYDCIVGVSGGTDSIYTLYMAKKEGLNPLAVHFDNGWNTDIAVKNIENATTKLDVDLYTYVVNWEEFKSLQK
;
A
#
# COMPACT_ATOMS: atom_id res chain seq x y z
N MET A 1 27.05 15.34 16.62
CA MET A 1 25.88 14.67 16.03
C MET A 1 26.27 14.07 14.67
N CYS A 2 26.02 12.80 14.47
CA CYS A 2 26.43 12.11 13.24
C CYS A 2 25.52 12.48 12.05
N ASN A 3 25.96 12.14 10.82
CA ASN A 3 25.19 12.44 9.61
C ASN A 3 23.83 11.76 9.60
N PHE A 4 23.72 10.54 10.17
CA PHE A 4 22.46 9.82 10.27
C PHE A 4 21.46 10.51 11.20
N CYS A 5 21.92 11.06 12.33
CA CYS A 5 21.07 11.85 13.22
C CYS A 5 20.54 13.11 12.51
N LYS A 6 21.39 13.82 11.77
CA LYS A 6 20.96 15.00 10.99
C LYS A 6 19.92 14.62 9.92
N SER A 7 20.15 13.54 9.20
CA SER A 7 19.19 13.04 8.21
C SER A 7 17.87 12.62 8.85
N HIS A 8 17.93 11.98 10.02
CA HIS A 8 16.74 11.61 10.78
C HIS A 8 15.92 12.85 11.19
N ASP A 9 16.60 13.88 11.73
CA ASP A 9 15.92 15.09 12.18
C ASP A 9 15.24 15.81 11.01
N LEU A 10 15.91 15.90 9.85
CA LEU A 10 15.31 16.44 8.63
C LEU A 10 14.10 15.62 8.17
N LEU A 11 14.18 14.30 8.23
CA LEU A 11 13.04 13.43 7.87
C LEU A 11 11.86 13.63 8.83
N MET A 12 12.12 13.88 10.11
CA MET A 12 11.07 14.13 11.10
C MET A 12 10.32 15.45 10.88
N GLU A 13 10.96 16.44 10.28
CA GLU A 13 10.27 17.68 9.88
C GLU A 13 9.26 17.42 8.76
N PHE A 14 9.61 16.57 7.78
CA PHE A 14 8.71 16.23 6.67
C PHE A 14 7.69 15.16 7.03
N TYR A 15 8.07 14.23 7.90
CA TYR A 15 7.25 13.10 8.32
C TYR A 15 7.06 13.06 9.83
N PRO A 16 6.35 14.03 10.41
CA PRO A 16 6.13 14.07 11.85
C PRO A 16 5.41 12.82 12.34
N ARG A 17 5.85 12.30 13.49
CA ARG A 17 5.22 11.12 14.13
C ARG A 17 4.06 11.48 15.07
N ASP A 18 3.70 12.76 15.14
CA ASP A 18 2.54 13.19 15.94
C ASP A 18 1.25 12.59 15.37
N GLU A 19 0.60 11.77 16.17
CA GLU A 19 -0.64 11.08 15.78
C GLU A 19 -1.76 12.04 15.39
N LYS A 20 -1.83 13.22 16.01
CA LYS A 20 -2.82 14.25 15.65
C LYS A 20 -2.55 14.81 14.27
N VAL A 21 -1.29 15.11 13.95
CA VAL A 21 -0.89 15.64 12.63
C VAL A 21 -1.11 14.58 11.55
N LEU A 22 -0.69 13.33 11.82
CA LEU A 22 -0.88 12.20 10.90
C LEU A 22 -2.36 11.89 10.70
N GLY A 23 -3.15 11.93 11.75
CA GLY A 23 -4.60 11.74 11.68
C GLY A 23 -5.28 12.78 10.80
N LYS A 24 -4.92 14.07 10.93
CA LYS A 24 -5.44 15.15 10.08
C LYS A 24 -5.03 14.96 8.61
N LYS A 25 -3.78 14.61 8.35
CA LYS A 25 -3.31 14.33 6.98
C LYS A 25 -4.03 13.14 6.36
N ARG A 26 -4.25 12.09 7.13
CA ARG A 26 -5.03 10.93 6.70
C ARG A 26 -6.47 11.32 6.35
N ASP A 27 -7.14 12.06 7.22
CA ASP A 27 -8.53 12.47 7.01
C ASP A 27 -8.67 13.36 5.77
N VAL A 28 -7.73 14.27 5.54
CA VAL A 28 -7.69 15.10 4.32
C VAL A 28 -7.52 14.24 3.08
N LEU A 29 -6.63 13.25 3.12
CA LEU A 29 -6.39 12.34 2.01
C LEU A 29 -7.64 11.49 1.70
N VAL A 30 -8.23 10.88 2.71
CA VAL A 30 -9.46 10.08 2.59
C VAL A 30 -10.58 10.93 2.00
N HIS A 31 -10.73 12.15 2.49
CA HIS A 31 -11.77 13.09 2.00
C HIS A 31 -11.56 13.45 0.53
N LYS A 32 -10.32 13.69 0.11
CA LYS A 32 -9.98 13.91 -1.31
C LYS A 32 -10.34 12.71 -2.18
N ILE A 33 -10.02 11.51 -1.72
CA ILE A 33 -10.33 10.26 -2.45
C ILE A 33 -11.84 10.10 -2.58
N LEU A 34 -12.58 10.25 -1.50
CA LEU A 34 -14.04 10.13 -1.50
C LEU A 34 -14.71 11.20 -2.39
N ASN A 35 -14.24 12.44 -2.36
CA ASN A 35 -14.76 13.51 -3.20
C ASN A 35 -14.43 13.34 -4.69
N SER A 36 -13.35 12.65 -4.99
CA SER A 36 -12.98 12.31 -6.38
C SER A 36 -13.72 11.09 -6.91
N ARG A 37 -14.51 10.42 -6.07
CA ARG A 37 -15.33 9.27 -6.42
C ARG A 37 -16.34 9.68 -7.50
N LYS A 38 -15.98 9.42 -8.72
CA LYS A 38 -16.91 9.45 -9.86
C LYS A 38 -17.54 8.05 -9.98
N LYS A 39 -18.27 7.76 -11.03
CA LYS A 39 -18.82 6.42 -11.32
C LYS A 39 -17.71 5.38 -11.58
N ARG A 40 -16.76 5.27 -10.65
CA ARG A 40 -15.62 4.33 -10.73
C ARG A 40 -15.90 3.14 -9.83
N GLN A 41 -15.45 1.98 -10.27
CA GLN A 41 -15.58 0.76 -9.49
C GLN A 41 -14.70 0.78 -8.24
N TYR A 42 -13.50 1.35 -8.34
CA TYR A 42 -12.52 1.43 -7.24
C TYR A 42 -12.17 2.88 -6.92
N ASP A 43 -11.96 3.17 -5.65
CA ASP A 43 -11.57 4.50 -5.17
C ASP A 43 -10.05 4.70 -5.22
N CYS A 44 -9.30 3.65 -4.98
CA CYS A 44 -7.83 3.67 -4.94
C CYS A 44 -7.24 2.28 -5.26
N ILE A 45 -5.94 2.28 -5.48
CA ILE A 45 -5.15 1.06 -5.64
C ILE A 45 -4.22 0.93 -4.44
N VAL A 46 -4.13 -0.27 -3.88
CA VAL A 46 -3.19 -0.61 -2.81
C VAL A 46 -2.29 -1.74 -3.27
N GLY A 47 -0.99 -1.48 -3.37
CA GLY A 47 0.01 -2.51 -3.63
C GLY A 47 0.16 -3.44 -2.43
N VAL A 48 0.10 -4.75 -2.68
CA VAL A 48 0.22 -5.77 -1.63
C VAL A 48 1.38 -6.72 -1.92
N SER A 49 2.23 -6.90 -0.91
CA SER A 49 3.40 -7.80 -0.99
C SER A 49 3.27 -9.05 -0.10
N GLY A 50 2.19 -9.15 0.67
CA GLY A 50 2.01 -10.20 1.67
C GLY A 50 2.68 -9.91 3.01
N GLY A 51 3.39 -8.80 3.13
CA GLY A 51 3.95 -8.31 4.39
C GLY A 51 2.92 -7.53 5.23
N THR A 52 3.23 -7.36 6.49
CA THR A 52 2.33 -6.73 7.48
C THR A 52 1.92 -5.32 7.09
N ASP A 53 2.86 -4.51 6.62
CA ASP A 53 2.61 -3.09 6.33
C ASP A 53 1.63 -2.90 5.17
N SER A 54 1.79 -3.67 4.10
CA SER A 54 0.92 -3.57 2.92
C SER A 54 -0.49 -4.09 3.22
N ILE A 55 -0.59 -5.16 3.99
CA ILE A 55 -1.90 -5.71 4.42
C ILE A 55 -2.58 -4.77 5.40
N TYR A 56 -1.84 -4.15 6.32
CA TYR A 56 -2.38 -3.16 7.23
C TYR A 56 -2.90 -1.91 6.47
N THR A 57 -2.17 -1.46 5.46
CA THR A 57 -2.61 -0.37 4.59
C THR A 57 -3.93 -0.69 3.89
N LEU A 58 -4.07 -1.91 3.38
CA LEU A 58 -5.30 -2.39 2.78
C LEU A 58 -6.47 -2.42 3.78
N TYR A 59 -6.21 -2.92 4.98
CA TYR A 59 -7.17 -2.91 6.08
C TYR A 59 -7.63 -1.49 6.43
N MET A 60 -6.69 -0.55 6.56
CA MET A 60 -7.00 0.84 6.87
C MET A 60 -7.83 1.51 5.76
N ALA A 61 -7.53 1.24 4.49
CA ALA A 61 -8.32 1.74 3.38
C ALA A 61 -9.78 1.27 3.47
N LYS A 62 -10.01 0.00 3.78
CA LYS A 62 -11.37 -0.53 4.01
C LYS A 62 -12.04 0.08 5.23
N LYS A 63 -11.32 0.23 6.33
CA LYS A 63 -11.81 0.83 7.57
C LYS A 63 -12.27 2.27 7.37
N GLU A 64 -11.60 3.03 6.53
CA GLU A 64 -11.95 4.41 6.20
C GLU A 64 -13.11 4.51 5.18
N GLY A 65 -13.73 3.41 4.80
CA GLY A 65 -14.88 3.38 3.89
C GLY A 65 -14.51 3.47 2.40
N LEU A 66 -13.25 3.27 2.05
CA LEU A 66 -12.80 3.21 0.66
C LEU A 66 -13.06 1.83 0.06
N ASN A 67 -13.19 1.80 -1.27
CA ASN A 67 -13.24 0.56 -2.05
C ASN A 67 -11.94 0.38 -2.83
N PRO A 68 -10.87 -0.17 -2.21
CA PRO A 68 -9.58 -0.34 -2.86
C PRO A 68 -9.55 -1.54 -3.80
N LEU A 69 -8.75 -1.45 -4.85
CA LEU A 69 -8.27 -2.61 -5.60
C LEU A 69 -6.90 -3.01 -5.05
N ALA A 70 -6.77 -4.23 -4.57
CA ALA A 70 -5.47 -4.78 -4.20
C ALA A 70 -4.72 -5.21 -5.45
N VAL A 71 -3.48 -4.78 -5.60
CA VAL A 71 -2.62 -5.14 -6.73
C VAL A 71 -1.37 -5.83 -6.21
N HIS A 72 -1.15 -7.04 -6.66
CA HIS A 72 0.04 -7.83 -6.38
C HIS A 72 0.94 -7.90 -7.61
N PHE A 73 2.21 -7.56 -7.41
CA PHE A 73 3.23 -7.64 -8.43
C PHE A 73 4.03 -8.93 -8.24
N ASP A 74 3.77 -9.91 -9.09
CA ASP A 74 4.44 -11.21 -9.04
C ASP A 74 5.66 -11.21 -9.96
N ASN A 75 6.84 -11.17 -9.36
CA ASN A 75 8.13 -11.24 -10.05
C ASN A 75 8.78 -12.63 -9.97
N GLY A 76 8.05 -13.64 -9.49
CA GLY A 76 8.55 -15.00 -9.31
C GLY A 76 9.37 -15.23 -8.03
N TRP A 77 9.60 -14.19 -7.22
CA TRP A 77 10.39 -14.27 -5.97
C TRP A 77 9.54 -14.28 -4.71
N ASN A 78 8.23 -14.39 -4.87
CA ASN A 78 7.32 -14.40 -3.74
C ASN A 78 7.33 -15.75 -3.03
N THR A 79 7.28 -15.72 -1.71
CA THR A 79 7.11 -16.93 -0.91
C THR A 79 5.66 -17.40 -0.94
N ASP A 80 5.43 -18.69 -0.78
CA ASP A 80 4.07 -19.25 -0.67
C ASP A 80 3.30 -18.63 0.50
N ILE A 81 4.00 -18.29 1.58
CA ILE A 81 3.42 -17.61 2.74
C ILE A 81 2.91 -16.22 2.37
N ALA A 82 3.68 -15.45 1.61
CA ALA A 82 3.28 -14.12 1.17
C ALA A 82 2.03 -14.18 0.28
N VAL A 83 1.99 -15.10 -0.67
CA VAL A 83 0.83 -15.31 -1.54
C VAL A 83 -0.41 -15.68 -0.73
N LYS A 84 -0.26 -16.63 0.20
CA LYS A 84 -1.33 -17.02 1.13
C LYS A 84 -1.84 -15.88 2.00
N ASN A 85 -0.95 -15.05 2.49
CA ASN A 85 -1.30 -13.87 3.27
C ASN A 85 -2.14 -12.88 2.45
N ILE A 86 -1.77 -12.65 1.20
CA ILE A 86 -2.53 -11.79 0.28
C ILE A 86 -3.93 -12.36 0.05
N GLU A 87 -4.03 -13.63 -0.29
CA GLU A 87 -5.31 -14.30 -0.52
C GLU A 87 -6.22 -14.25 0.71
N ASN A 88 -5.68 -14.56 1.87
CA ASN A 88 -6.43 -14.52 3.13
C ASN A 88 -6.90 -13.09 3.46
N ALA A 89 -6.04 -12.10 3.31
CA ALA A 89 -6.37 -10.71 3.61
C ALA A 89 -7.45 -10.17 2.65
N THR A 90 -7.30 -10.39 1.36
CA THR A 90 -8.26 -9.91 0.37
C THR A 90 -9.61 -10.60 0.51
N THR A 91 -9.64 -11.88 0.83
CA THR A 91 -10.87 -12.61 1.10
C THR A 91 -11.57 -12.12 2.36
N LYS A 92 -10.84 -11.95 3.46
CA LYS A 92 -11.41 -11.46 4.73
C LYS A 92 -11.91 -10.03 4.68
N LEU A 93 -11.24 -9.18 3.91
CA LEU A 93 -11.60 -7.77 3.75
C LEU A 93 -12.61 -7.54 2.63
N ASP A 94 -12.97 -8.57 1.88
CA ASP A 94 -13.84 -8.49 0.70
C ASP A 94 -13.32 -7.43 -0.29
N VAL A 95 -12.07 -7.62 -0.71
CA VAL A 95 -11.35 -6.73 -1.63
C VAL A 95 -10.97 -7.51 -2.87
N ASP A 96 -11.19 -6.91 -4.03
CA ASP A 96 -10.76 -7.50 -5.30
C ASP A 96 -9.23 -7.47 -5.42
N LEU A 97 -8.66 -8.56 -5.90
CA LEU A 97 -7.23 -8.72 -6.10
C LEU A 97 -6.91 -8.82 -7.59
N TYR A 98 -5.98 -7.99 -8.04
CA TYR A 98 -5.38 -8.09 -9.35
C TYR A 98 -3.91 -8.47 -9.22
N THR A 99 -3.53 -9.60 -9.82
CA THR A 99 -2.12 -10.05 -9.83
C THR A 99 -1.52 -9.77 -11.21
N TYR A 100 -0.47 -8.96 -11.23
CA TYR A 100 0.33 -8.71 -12.41
C TYR A 100 1.55 -9.60 -12.40
N VAL A 101 1.61 -10.54 -13.34
CA VAL A 101 2.78 -11.42 -13.51
C VAL A 101 3.77 -10.74 -14.44
N VAL A 102 4.99 -10.56 -13.95
CA VAL A 102 6.06 -9.88 -14.67
C VAL A 102 6.59 -10.76 -15.79
N ASN A 103 6.83 -10.15 -16.95
CA ASN A 103 7.62 -10.81 -17.98
C ASN A 103 9.07 -10.98 -17.50
N TRP A 104 9.47 -12.23 -17.29
CA TRP A 104 10.79 -12.55 -16.75
C TRP A 104 11.96 -12.06 -17.60
N GLU A 105 11.84 -12.08 -18.90
CA GLU A 105 12.88 -11.60 -19.81
C GLU A 105 13.12 -10.10 -19.66
N GLU A 106 12.05 -9.31 -19.57
CA GLU A 106 12.11 -7.87 -19.34
C GLU A 106 12.69 -7.57 -17.96
N PHE A 107 12.19 -8.25 -16.93
CA PHE A 107 12.65 -8.06 -15.56
C PHE A 107 14.13 -8.40 -15.39
N LYS A 108 14.59 -9.49 -15.98
CA LYS A 108 15.98 -9.90 -15.99
C LYS A 108 16.89 -8.87 -16.67
N SER A 109 16.41 -8.24 -17.73
CA SER A 109 17.19 -7.21 -18.43
C SER A 109 17.36 -5.92 -17.60
N LEU A 110 16.37 -5.58 -16.77
CA LEU A 110 16.42 -4.42 -15.88
C LEU A 110 17.38 -4.60 -14.70
N GLN A 111 17.70 -5.85 -14.33
CA GLN A 111 18.58 -6.16 -13.19
C GLN A 111 20.07 -6.20 -13.56
N LYS A 112 20.41 -6.08 -14.79
CA LYS A 112 21.79 -5.95 -15.24
C LYS A 112 22.23 -4.48 -15.03
#